data_add5b5ead8e3c39c0313bc2b591ff0ee
#
_entry.id   add5b5ead8e3c39c0313bc2b591ff0ee
#
_cell.length_a   1.000
_cell.length_b   1.000
_cell.length_c   1.000
_cell.angle_alpha   90.00
_cell.angle_beta   90.00
_cell.angle_gamma   90.00
#
_symmetry.space_group_name_H-M   'P 1'
#
loop_
_entity.id
_entity.type
_entity.pdbx_description
1 polymer ?
#
loop_
_entity_poly.entity_id
_entity_poly.type
_entity_poly.pdbx_seq_one_letter_code
_entity_poly.pdbx_strand_id
1 'polypeptide(L)'
;MLSGGENGANMVEFSSDIDAARSGDGPIPRARVISWIEPATDSDLSTLSKLYRLTGEGYYRIQPELGRETTCVLIQRYLLGCIRDGVTENEAIQERYETAESLHVWFRHLVAMDDTSSVLSSAASAVKNLYLENGQEVRDAIETGFLEHALETSALRPYFEDWAFDARLQMSWNRALAWGETHPDYMAGLFQQIPRKDEE
;
A
#
# COMPACT_ATOMS: atom_id res chain seq x y z
N MET A 1 27.73 23.59 -10.10
CA MET A 1 28.59 22.47 -9.71
C MET A 1 28.42 22.20 -8.22
N LEU A 2 28.18 20.90 -7.89
CA LEU A 2 28.26 20.30 -6.56
C LEU A 2 27.10 20.54 -5.57
N SER A 3 26.12 19.65 -5.55
CA SER A 3 25.44 19.26 -4.32
C SER A 3 24.79 17.86 -4.44
N GLY A 4 25.56 16.88 -4.97
CA GLY A 4 25.08 15.50 -5.15
C GLY A 4 25.62 14.49 -4.13
N GLY A 5 26.35 14.89 -3.10
CA GLY A 5 27.08 13.96 -2.23
C GLY A 5 26.47 13.66 -0.86
N GLU A 6 25.61 14.51 -0.33
CA GLU A 6 25.14 14.36 1.05
C GLU A 6 23.93 13.42 1.22
N ASN A 7 23.06 13.33 0.21
CA ASN A 7 21.86 12.47 0.30
C ASN A 7 22.19 10.97 0.24
N GLY A 8 23.22 10.56 -0.49
CA GLY A 8 23.56 9.14 -0.61
C GLY A 8 24.16 8.51 0.66
N ALA A 9 24.94 9.27 1.41
CA ALA A 9 25.57 8.78 2.64
C ALA A 9 24.53 8.57 3.76
N ASN A 10 23.57 9.47 3.91
CA ASN A 10 22.48 9.35 4.88
C ASN A 10 21.56 8.14 4.61
N MET A 11 21.26 7.84 3.34
CA MET A 11 20.37 6.72 3.00
C MET A 11 20.98 5.34 3.32
N VAL A 12 22.29 5.17 3.13
CA VAL A 12 23.00 3.92 3.49
C VAL A 12 23.02 3.72 5.00
N GLU A 13 23.17 4.78 5.77
CA GLU A 13 23.17 4.75 7.23
C GLU A 13 21.81 4.35 7.81
N PHE A 14 20.70 4.92 7.28
CA PHE A 14 19.35 4.55 7.70
C PHE A 14 19.00 3.08 7.40
N SER A 15 19.42 2.58 6.24
CA SER A 15 19.17 1.19 5.85
C SER A 15 19.80 0.20 6.83
N SER A 16 21.05 0.45 7.26
CA SER A 16 21.77 -0.35 8.25
C SER A 16 21.10 -0.29 9.64
N ASP A 17 20.61 0.88 10.01
CA ASP A 17 19.92 1.12 11.28
C ASP A 17 18.58 0.36 11.36
N ILE A 18 17.82 0.33 10.27
CA ILE A 18 16.55 -0.43 10.18
C ILE A 18 16.82 -1.93 10.29
N ASP A 19 17.85 -2.44 9.61
CA ASP A 19 18.22 -3.86 9.68
C ASP A 19 18.65 -4.26 11.11
N ALA A 20 19.43 -3.43 11.78
CA ALA A 20 19.81 -3.63 13.16
C ALA A 20 18.58 -3.62 14.10
N ALA A 21 17.64 -2.72 13.88
CA ALA A 21 16.39 -2.66 14.64
C ALA A 21 15.51 -3.90 14.39
N ARG A 22 15.43 -4.41 13.17
CA ARG A 22 14.68 -5.64 12.85
C ARG A 22 15.27 -6.87 13.52
N SER A 23 16.59 -6.99 13.51
CA SER A 23 17.31 -8.16 14.07
C SER A 23 17.38 -8.18 15.59
N GLY A 24 17.15 -7.05 16.27
CA GLY A 24 17.17 -6.97 17.73
C GLY A 24 15.82 -7.37 18.36
N ASP A 25 15.83 -7.62 19.67
CA ASP A 25 14.63 -8.02 20.44
C ASP A 25 14.05 -6.87 21.29
N GLY A 26 14.73 -5.75 21.40
CA GLY A 26 14.35 -4.63 22.27
C GLY A 26 13.23 -3.76 21.69
N PRO A 27 12.61 -2.90 22.53
CA PRO A 27 11.63 -1.93 22.07
C PRO A 27 12.25 -0.91 21.11
N ILE A 28 11.48 -0.48 20.13
CA ILE A 28 11.89 0.50 19.13
C ILE A 28 11.11 1.79 19.38
N PRO A 29 11.77 2.91 19.70
CA PRO A 29 11.07 4.17 19.90
C PRO A 29 10.34 4.60 18.63
N ARG A 30 9.04 4.95 18.74
CA ARG A 30 8.23 5.46 17.60
C ARG A 30 8.91 6.62 16.88
N ALA A 31 9.49 7.55 17.63
CA ALA A 31 10.19 8.71 17.05
C ALA A 31 11.32 8.28 16.11
N ARG A 32 12.03 7.18 16.41
CA ARG A 32 13.07 6.63 15.55
C ARG A 32 12.49 6.08 14.25
N VAL A 33 11.36 5.37 14.32
CA VAL A 33 10.68 4.85 13.11
C VAL A 33 10.21 6.01 12.23
N ILE A 34 9.60 7.04 12.82
CA ILE A 34 9.19 8.25 12.10
C ILE A 34 10.37 8.92 11.41
N SER A 35 11.52 9.06 12.08
CA SER A 35 12.73 9.65 11.50
C SER A 35 13.32 8.87 10.32
N TRP A 36 12.96 7.60 10.15
CA TRP A 36 13.30 6.79 8.97
C TRP A 36 12.26 6.92 7.85
N ILE A 37 10.97 7.06 8.20
CA ILE A 37 9.86 7.19 7.22
C ILE A 37 9.89 8.54 6.52
N GLU A 38 10.11 9.63 7.26
CA GLU A 38 10.06 11.00 6.74
C GLU A 38 11.06 11.27 5.59
N PRO A 39 12.35 10.90 5.69
CA PRO A 39 13.31 11.13 4.61
C PRO A 39 13.25 10.09 3.48
N ALA A 40 12.61 8.92 3.69
CA ALA A 40 12.48 7.92 2.66
C ALA A 40 11.70 8.51 1.47
N THR A 41 12.23 8.36 0.25
CA THR A 41 11.54 8.78 -0.97
C THR A 41 10.72 7.64 -1.55
N ASP A 42 9.72 7.95 -2.39
CA ASP A 42 8.91 6.93 -3.03
C ASP A 42 9.71 6.10 -4.06
N SER A 43 10.89 6.57 -4.46
CA SER A 43 11.84 5.82 -5.31
C SER A 43 12.78 4.91 -4.51
N ASP A 44 12.85 5.04 -3.18
CA ASP A 44 13.68 4.18 -2.34
C ASP A 44 12.89 2.97 -1.83
N LEU A 45 12.54 2.08 -2.74
CA LEU A 45 11.78 0.86 -2.41
C LEU A 45 12.52 -0.07 -1.45
N SER A 46 13.85 -0.05 -1.43
CA SER A 46 14.64 -0.85 -0.50
C SER A 46 14.38 -0.44 0.94
N THR A 47 14.46 0.86 1.22
CA THR A 47 14.15 1.39 2.56
C THR A 47 12.66 1.23 2.91
N LEU A 48 11.75 1.52 1.97
CA LEU A 48 10.31 1.32 2.18
C LEU A 48 9.96 -0.14 2.48
N SER A 49 10.58 -1.10 1.80
CA SER A 49 10.39 -2.53 2.06
C SER A 49 10.83 -2.92 3.47
N LYS A 50 12.00 -2.44 3.91
CA LYS A 50 12.49 -2.70 5.28
C LYS A 50 11.56 -2.12 6.34
N LEU A 51 11.06 -0.91 6.13
CA LEU A 51 10.11 -0.24 7.02
C LEU A 51 8.75 -0.97 7.02
N TYR A 52 8.25 -1.37 5.86
CA TYR A 52 7.03 -2.15 5.74
C TYR A 52 7.11 -3.48 6.51
N ARG A 53 8.21 -4.22 6.35
CA ARG A 53 8.46 -5.45 7.11
C ARG A 53 8.60 -5.18 8.61
N LEU A 54 9.32 -4.13 9.01
CA LEU A 54 9.45 -3.75 10.41
C LEU A 54 8.08 -3.47 11.05
N THR A 55 7.20 -2.76 10.35
CA THR A 55 5.86 -2.43 10.85
C THR A 55 4.90 -3.62 10.81
N GLY A 56 5.11 -4.60 9.93
CA GLY A 56 4.32 -5.84 9.89
C GLY A 56 4.78 -6.86 10.93
N GLU A 57 6.07 -7.18 10.95
CA GLU A 57 6.64 -8.25 11.79
C GLU A 57 6.96 -7.78 13.22
N GLY A 58 7.36 -6.52 13.35
CA GLY A 58 7.86 -5.92 14.59
C GLY A 58 6.97 -4.85 15.21
N TYR A 59 5.71 -4.72 14.79
CA TYR A 59 4.82 -3.64 15.22
C TYR A 59 4.69 -3.54 16.76
N TYR A 60 4.62 -4.68 17.47
CA TYR A 60 4.50 -4.77 18.92
C TYR A 60 5.73 -4.23 19.67
N ARG A 61 6.86 -4.09 18.98
CA ARG A 61 8.10 -3.54 19.53
C ARG A 61 8.17 -2.03 19.40
N ILE A 62 7.36 -1.43 18.53
CA ILE A 62 7.34 0.03 18.32
C ILE A 62 6.54 0.66 19.46
N GLN A 63 7.23 1.48 20.28
CA GLN A 63 6.63 2.05 21.49
C GLN A 63 6.88 3.57 21.59
N PRO A 64 5.77 4.35 21.83
CA PRO A 64 4.38 3.94 21.71
C PRO A 64 4.07 3.50 20.26
N GLU A 65 2.93 2.83 20.05
CA GLU A 65 2.52 2.33 18.73
C GLU A 65 2.60 3.40 17.64
N LEU A 66 2.96 2.97 16.45
CA LEU A 66 2.91 3.82 15.26
C LEU A 66 1.44 4.16 14.96
N GLY A 67 1.12 5.44 14.86
CA GLY A 67 -0.25 5.87 14.59
C GLY A 67 -0.76 5.31 13.26
N ARG A 68 -2.10 5.01 13.22
CA ARG A 68 -2.77 4.43 12.04
C ARG A 68 -2.43 5.19 10.75
N GLU A 69 -2.52 6.50 10.76
CA GLU A 69 -2.25 7.35 9.61
C GLU A 69 -0.83 7.13 9.05
N THR A 70 0.19 7.16 9.91
CA THR A 70 1.59 6.93 9.51
C THR A 70 1.78 5.54 8.92
N THR A 71 1.16 4.52 9.54
CA THR A 71 1.20 3.15 9.05
C THR A 71 0.54 3.02 7.67
N CYS A 72 -0.62 3.63 7.47
CA CYS A 72 -1.33 3.63 6.20
C CYS A 72 -0.53 4.33 5.09
N VAL A 73 0.08 5.47 5.39
CA VAL A 73 0.96 6.18 4.43
C VAL A 73 2.14 5.31 4.02
N LEU A 74 2.77 4.64 4.97
CA LEU A 74 3.91 3.75 4.67
C LEU A 74 3.49 2.56 3.79
N ILE A 75 2.38 1.89 4.13
CA ILE A 75 1.84 0.77 3.35
C ILE A 75 1.52 1.23 1.93
N GLN A 76 0.79 2.33 1.79
CA GLN A 76 0.43 2.91 0.49
C GLN A 76 1.68 3.19 -0.36
N ARG A 77 2.67 3.89 0.19
CA ARG A 77 3.91 4.24 -0.53
C ARG A 77 4.66 3.01 -1.00
N TYR A 78 4.79 1.99 -0.14
CA TYR A 78 5.46 0.75 -0.48
C TYR A 78 4.72 0.00 -1.60
N LEU A 79 3.42 -0.25 -1.45
CA LEU A 79 2.64 -1.00 -2.44
C LEU A 79 2.59 -0.29 -3.80
N LEU A 80 2.32 1.03 -3.82
CA LEU A 80 2.30 1.79 -5.07
C LEU A 80 3.67 1.86 -5.73
N GLY A 81 4.74 1.94 -4.96
CA GLY A 81 6.11 1.88 -5.46
C GLY A 81 6.43 0.53 -6.12
N CYS A 82 6.04 -0.59 -5.51
CA CYS A 82 6.22 -1.92 -6.11
C CYS A 82 5.41 -2.08 -7.41
N ILE A 83 4.17 -1.57 -7.46
CA ILE A 83 3.38 -1.59 -8.70
C ILE A 83 4.04 -0.73 -9.79
N ARG A 84 4.57 0.44 -9.45
CA ARG A 84 5.23 1.34 -10.40
C ARG A 84 6.49 0.73 -10.99
N ASP A 85 7.39 0.27 -10.14
CA ASP A 85 8.75 -0.09 -10.56
C ASP A 85 8.84 -1.56 -11.03
N GLY A 86 7.86 -2.40 -10.68
CA GLY A 86 7.82 -3.80 -11.06
C GLY A 86 8.82 -4.67 -10.30
N VAL A 87 9.06 -5.86 -10.83
CA VAL A 87 10.02 -6.82 -10.26
C VAL A 87 11.42 -6.28 -10.41
N THR A 88 12.14 -6.21 -9.31
CA THR A 88 13.60 -6.14 -9.32
C THR A 88 14.13 -7.49 -8.83
N GLU A 89 15.38 -7.83 -9.15
CA GLU A 89 16.09 -9.02 -8.65
C GLU A 89 16.20 -9.06 -7.11
N ASN A 90 15.60 -8.09 -6.43
CA ASN A 90 15.62 -7.96 -4.99
C ASN A 90 14.38 -8.64 -4.40
N GLU A 91 14.57 -9.79 -3.74
CA GLU A 91 13.53 -10.57 -3.03
C GLU A 91 12.68 -9.75 -2.04
N ALA A 92 13.10 -8.53 -1.72
CA ALA A 92 12.37 -7.62 -0.83
C ALA A 92 11.22 -6.89 -1.54
N ILE A 93 11.12 -6.95 -2.88
CA ILE A 93 10.12 -6.24 -3.68
C ILE A 93 9.18 -7.28 -4.27
N GLN A 94 7.90 -7.13 -3.99
CA GLN A 94 6.85 -8.02 -4.52
C GLN A 94 6.66 -7.78 -6.02
N GLU A 95 6.28 -8.82 -6.75
CA GLU A 95 5.85 -8.70 -8.13
C GLU A 95 4.67 -7.73 -8.27
N ARG A 96 4.58 -7.05 -9.42
CA ARG A 96 3.60 -6.00 -9.68
C ARG A 96 2.16 -6.49 -9.50
N TYR A 97 1.82 -7.66 -10.02
CA TYR A 97 0.48 -8.22 -9.90
C TYR A 97 0.16 -8.66 -8.47
N GLU A 98 1.06 -9.38 -7.82
CA GLU A 98 0.91 -9.78 -6.41
C GLU A 98 0.75 -8.56 -5.49
N THR A 99 1.46 -7.48 -5.82
CA THR A 99 1.33 -6.22 -5.09
C THR A 99 -0.01 -5.54 -5.34
N ALA A 100 -0.53 -5.59 -6.56
CA ALA A 100 -1.85 -5.06 -6.88
C ALA A 100 -2.97 -5.82 -6.14
N GLU A 101 -2.86 -7.14 -6.02
CA GLU A 101 -3.75 -7.96 -5.18
C GLU A 101 -3.60 -7.59 -3.69
N SER A 102 -2.37 -7.40 -3.22
CA SER A 102 -2.11 -6.97 -1.83
C SER A 102 -2.72 -5.59 -1.54
N LEU A 103 -2.67 -4.67 -2.51
CA LEU A 103 -3.30 -3.35 -2.44
C LEU A 103 -4.82 -3.47 -2.33
N HIS A 104 -5.44 -4.36 -3.12
CA HIS A 104 -6.87 -4.65 -3.03
C HIS A 104 -7.25 -5.16 -1.62
N VAL A 105 -6.51 -6.15 -1.08
CA VAL A 105 -6.75 -6.68 0.26
C VAL A 105 -6.63 -5.57 1.32
N TRP A 106 -5.64 -4.69 1.18
CA TRP A 106 -5.48 -3.55 2.08
C TRP A 106 -6.65 -2.56 2.01
N PHE A 107 -7.16 -2.23 0.81
CA PHE A 107 -8.36 -1.38 0.65
C PHE A 107 -9.60 -2.00 1.30
N ARG A 108 -9.79 -3.32 1.15
CA ARG A 108 -10.88 -4.05 1.80
C ARG A 108 -10.77 -3.99 3.32
N HIS A 109 -9.56 -4.11 3.83
CA HIS A 109 -9.32 -4.00 5.27
C HIS A 109 -9.66 -2.60 5.77
N LEU A 110 -9.25 -1.57 5.07
CA LEU A 110 -9.55 -0.19 5.41
C LEU A 110 -11.06 0.09 5.40
N VAL A 111 -11.79 -0.33 4.38
CA VAL A 111 -13.23 -0.06 4.29
C VAL A 111 -14.05 -0.76 5.38
N ALA A 112 -13.52 -1.83 5.95
CA ALA A 112 -14.12 -2.54 7.09
C ALA A 112 -13.82 -1.88 8.45
N MET A 113 -12.93 -0.88 8.50
CA MET A 113 -12.55 -0.17 9.72
C MET A 113 -13.26 1.19 9.80
N ASP A 114 -13.53 1.65 11.01
CA ASP A 114 -14.07 2.99 11.25
C ASP A 114 -13.02 4.07 10.96
N ASP A 115 -13.49 5.26 10.58
CA ASP A 115 -12.69 6.49 10.40
C ASP A 115 -11.55 6.38 9.37
N THR A 116 -11.74 5.61 8.30
CA THR A 116 -10.73 5.41 7.23
C THR A 116 -11.05 6.10 5.92
N SER A 117 -12.19 6.80 5.81
CA SER A 117 -12.65 7.40 4.55
C SER A 117 -11.65 8.37 3.92
N SER A 118 -10.94 9.17 4.72
CA SER A 118 -9.91 10.09 4.23
C SER A 118 -8.69 9.35 3.68
N VAL A 119 -8.27 8.28 4.33
CA VAL A 119 -7.18 7.42 3.89
C VAL A 119 -7.54 6.74 2.59
N LEU A 120 -8.76 6.17 2.49
CA LEU A 120 -9.26 5.53 1.27
C LEU A 120 -9.33 6.50 0.10
N SER A 121 -9.85 7.73 0.32
CA SER A 121 -9.91 8.75 -0.73
C SER A 121 -8.52 9.18 -1.21
N SER A 122 -7.57 9.35 -0.30
CA SER A 122 -6.18 9.66 -0.63
C SER A 122 -5.53 8.52 -1.41
N ALA A 123 -5.71 7.29 -0.97
CA ALA A 123 -5.15 6.11 -1.61
C ALA A 123 -5.75 5.88 -3.01
N ALA A 124 -7.06 6.04 -3.17
CA ALA A 124 -7.73 5.94 -4.48
C ALA A 124 -7.22 7.00 -5.46
N SER A 125 -7.02 8.22 -5.00
CA SER A 125 -6.42 9.29 -5.80
C SER A 125 -4.99 8.95 -6.21
N ALA A 126 -4.20 8.35 -5.33
CA ALA A 126 -2.84 7.94 -5.64
C ALA A 126 -2.80 6.78 -6.66
N VAL A 127 -3.72 5.81 -6.58
CA VAL A 127 -3.89 4.74 -7.59
C VAL A 127 -4.25 5.35 -8.94
N LYS A 128 -5.18 6.31 -8.96
CA LYS A 128 -5.57 7.03 -10.19
C LYS A 128 -4.37 7.72 -10.84
N ASN A 129 -3.58 8.44 -10.07
CA ASN A 129 -2.39 9.13 -10.57
C ASN A 129 -1.37 8.12 -11.12
N LEU A 130 -1.12 7.04 -10.37
CA LEU A 130 -0.21 5.97 -10.80
C LEU A 130 -0.65 5.37 -12.15
N TYR A 131 -1.94 5.12 -12.33
CA TYR A 131 -2.51 4.63 -13.57
C TYR A 131 -2.30 5.60 -14.74
N LEU A 132 -2.55 6.89 -14.53
CA LEU A 132 -2.49 7.92 -15.57
C LEU A 132 -1.06 8.27 -15.99
N GLU A 133 -0.11 8.21 -15.07
CA GLU A 133 1.27 8.67 -15.27
C GLU A 133 2.21 7.59 -15.80
N ASN A 134 1.77 6.32 -15.80
CA ASN A 134 2.65 5.18 -16.12
C ASN A 134 2.23 4.43 -17.38
N GLY A 135 3.11 3.52 -17.81
CA GLY A 135 2.95 2.70 -19.02
C GLY A 135 1.93 1.57 -18.86
N GLN A 136 1.77 0.80 -19.96
CA GLN A 136 0.73 -0.23 -20.07
C GLN A 136 0.86 -1.33 -19.01
N GLU A 137 2.07 -1.75 -18.67
CA GLU A 137 2.28 -2.81 -17.66
C GLU A 137 1.75 -2.43 -16.27
N VAL A 138 1.91 -1.16 -15.86
CA VAL A 138 1.36 -0.64 -14.61
C VAL A 138 -0.16 -0.57 -14.68
N ARG A 139 -0.69 -0.12 -15.82
CA ARG A 139 -2.14 -0.05 -16.05
C ARG A 139 -2.80 -1.43 -16.00
N ASP A 140 -2.21 -2.41 -16.65
CA ASP A 140 -2.71 -3.79 -16.67
C ASP A 140 -2.75 -4.37 -15.24
N ALA A 141 -1.69 -4.18 -14.47
CA ALA A 141 -1.66 -4.64 -13.09
C ALA A 141 -2.72 -3.94 -12.21
N ILE A 142 -2.91 -2.63 -12.38
CA ILE A 142 -3.97 -1.90 -11.65
C ILE A 142 -5.36 -2.35 -12.10
N GLU A 143 -5.60 -2.54 -13.39
CA GLU A 143 -6.92 -2.97 -13.88
C GLU A 143 -7.28 -4.36 -13.36
N THR A 144 -6.42 -5.35 -13.61
CA THR A 144 -6.76 -6.76 -13.38
C THR A 144 -6.36 -7.25 -11.99
N GLY A 145 -5.27 -6.75 -11.40
CA GLY A 145 -4.85 -7.16 -10.06
C GLY A 145 -5.51 -6.36 -8.94
N PHE A 146 -5.99 -5.15 -9.22
CA PHE A 146 -6.57 -4.29 -8.20
C PHE A 146 -8.01 -3.88 -8.47
N LEU A 147 -8.29 -3.18 -9.60
CA LEU A 147 -9.57 -2.47 -9.80
C LEU A 147 -10.75 -3.44 -9.98
N GLU A 148 -10.57 -4.53 -10.74
CA GLU A 148 -11.58 -5.58 -10.91
C GLU A 148 -12.03 -6.11 -9.56
N HIS A 149 -11.09 -6.46 -8.69
CA HIS A 149 -11.37 -6.98 -7.36
C HIS A 149 -11.87 -5.91 -6.38
N ALA A 150 -11.39 -4.68 -6.47
CA ALA A 150 -11.88 -3.59 -5.64
C ALA A 150 -13.37 -3.30 -5.92
N LEU A 151 -13.80 -3.37 -7.19
CA LEU A 151 -15.19 -3.10 -7.59
C LEU A 151 -16.14 -4.28 -7.31
N GLU A 152 -15.66 -5.48 -6.99
CA GLU A 152 -16.47 -6.55 -6.38
C GLU A 152 -17.06 -6.09 -5.04
N THR A 153 -16.31 -5.29 -4.29
CA THR A 153 -16.73 -4.76 -2.99
C THR A 153 -17.52 -3.46 -3.17
N SER A 154 -18.84 -3.53 -3.01
CA SER A 154 -19.73 -2.38 -3.23
C SER A 154 -19.36 -1.13 -2.41
N ALA A 155 -18.83 -1.31 -1.20
CA ALA A 155 -18.39 -0.23 -0.33
C ALA A 155 -17.13 0.51 -0.83
N LEU A 156 -16.34 -0.10 -1.75
CA LEU A 156 -15.17 0.54 -2.36
C LEU A 156 -15.53 1.33 -3.62
N ARG A 157 -16.63 1.00 -4.31
CA ARG A 157 -17.03 1.65 -5.58
C ARG A 157 -17.07 3.18 -5.52
N PRO A 158 -17.60 3.83 -4.45
CA PRO A 158 -17.65 5.29 -4.39
C PRO A 158 -16.29 5.98 -4.47
N TYR A 159 -15.21 5.32 -4.06
CA TYR A 159 -13.85 5.88 -4.09
C TYR A 159 -13.24 5.93 -5.49
N PHE A 160 -13.82 5.23 -6.47
CA PHE A 160 -13.37 5.15 -7.85
C PHE A 160 -14.43 5.64 -8.84
N GLU A 161 -15.57 6.15 -8.39
CA GLU A 161 -16.70 6.57 -9.25
C GLU A 161 -16.29 7.68 -10.24
N ASP A 162 -15.33 8.52 -9.88
CA ASP A 162 -14.82 9.58 -10.74
C ASP A 162 -14.11 9.04 -12.00
N TRP A 163 -13.72 7.76 -12.03
CA TRP A 163 -13.18 7.10 -13.23
C TRP A 163 -14.24 6.97 -14.34
N ALA A 164 -15.50 6.86 -13.97
CA ALA A 164 -16.61 6.79 -14.94
C ALA A 164 -16.74 8.07 -15.79
N PHE A 165 -16.27 9.20 -15.29
CA PHE A 165 -16.40 10.52 -15.92
C PHE A 165 -15.10 11.03 -16.56
N ASP A 166 -13.98 10.34 -16.40
CA ASP A 166 -12.70 10.66 -17.06
C ASP A 166 -12.56 9.83 -18.34
N ALA A 167 -12.52 10.48 -19.50
CA ALA A 167 -12.43 9.80 -20.79
C ALA A 167 -11.24 8.83 -20.93
N ARG A 168 -10.16 9.03 -20.16
CA ARG A 168 -8.97 8.16 -20.15
C ARG A 168 -9.17 6.91 -19.31
N LEU A 169 -10.11 6.91 -18.38
CA LEU A 169 -10.33 5.87 -17.35
C LEU A 169 -11.65 5.13 -17.55
N GLN A 170 -12.61 5.73 -18.23
CA GLN A 170 -13.98 5.22 -18.37
C GLN A 170 -14.03 3.79 -18.92
N MET A 171 -13.15 3.44 -19.84
CA MET A 171 -13.13 2.08 -20.42
C MET A 171 -12.68 1.05 -19.38
N SER A 172 -11.66 1.37 -18.59
CA SER A 172 -11.15 0.51 -17.51
C SER A 172 -12.15 0.39 -16.37
N TRP A 173 -12.79 1.51 -16.01
CA TRP A 173 -13.90 1.51 -15.06
C TRP A 173 -15.03 0.56 -15.48
N ASN A 174 -15.51 0.70 -16.71
CA ASN A 174 -16.62 -0.11 -17.20
C ASN A 174 -16.30 -1.60 -17.25
N ARG A 175 -15.05 -1.97 -17.62
CA ARG A 175 -14.60 -3.37 -17.61
C ARG A 175 -14.54 -3.93 -16.19
N ALA A 176 -13.92 -3.21 -15.29
CA ALA A 176 -13.77 -3.64 -13.90
C ALA A 176 -15.12 -3.70 -13.16
N LEU A 177 -16.03 -2.76 -13.44
CA LEU A 177 -17.38 -2.80 -12.89
C LEU A 177 -18.17 -4.01 -13.41
N ALA A 178 -18.13 -4.30 -14.71
CA ALA A 178 -18.77 -5.48 -15.29
C ALA A 178 -18.19 -6.78 -14.72
N TRP A 179 -16.89 -6.84 -14.48
CA TRP A 179 -16.27 -7.96 -13.77
C TRP A 179 -16.84 -8.10 -12.36
N GLY A 180 -16.81 -7.02 -11.57
CA GLY A 180 -17.28 -7.02 -10.19
C GLY A 180 -18.77 -7.34 -10.02
N GLU A 181 -19.60 -7.05 -11.03
CA GLU A 181 -21.02 -7.42 -11.04
C GLU A 181 -21.26 -8.92 -11.31
N THR A 182 -20.35 -9.55 -12.06
CA THR A 182 -20.47 -10.98 -12.44
C THR A 182 -19.71 -11.90 -11.48
N HIS A 183 -18.81 -11.37 -10.67
CA HIS A 183 -18.02 -12.11 -9.69
C HIS A 183 -18.40 -11.64 -8.30
N PRO A 184 -19.32 -12.32 -7.61
CA PRO A 184 -19.68 -11.95 -6.24
C PRO A 184 -18.45 -12.04 -5.34
N ASP A 185 -18.34 -11.10 -4.41
CA ASP A 185 -17.23 -11.00 -3.46
C ASP A 185 -16.99 -12.33 -2.72
N TYR A 186 -16.15 -13.17 -3.29
CA TYR A 186 -15.80 -14.49 -2.75
C TYR A 186 -15.17 -14.38 -1.35
N MET A 187 -14.51 -13.28 -1.07
CA MET A 187 -13.83 -13.05 0.21
C MET A 187 -14.77 -12.50 1.30
N ALA A 188 -15.94 -11.99 0.96
CA ALA A 188 -16.89 -11.45 1.95
C ALA A 188 -17.30 -12.52 2.98
N GLY A 189 -17.40 -13.79 2.56
CA GLY A 189 -17.70 -14.90 3.45
C GLY A 189 -16.58 -15.29 4.41
N LEU A 190 -15.32 -15.05 4.05
CA LEU A 190 -14.18 -15.45 4.88
C LEU A 190 -13.97 -14.49 6.06
N PHE A 191 -14.22 -13.20 5.89
CA PHE A 191 -14.07 -12.21 6.96
C PHE A 191 -15.24 -12.20 7.95
N GLN A 192 -16.43 -12.71 7.55
CA GLN A 192 -17.58 -12.84 8.47
C GLN A 192 -17.42 -13.99 9.46
N GLN A 193 -16.47 -14.91 9.25
CA GLN A 193 -16.25 -16.08 10.11
C GLN A 193 -15.23 -15.86 11.23
N ILE A 194 -14.61 -14.68 11.33
CA ILE A 194 -13.72 -14.35 12.45
C ILE A 194 -14.61 -13.88 13.61
N PRO A 195 -14.78 -14.68 14.67
CA PRO A 195 -15.58 -14.28 15.83
C PRO A 195 -14.93 -13.02 16.44
N ARG A 196 -15.74 -11.97 16.65
CA ARG A 196 -15.30 -10.82 17.45
C ARG A 196 -15.02 -11.35 18.86
N LYS A 197 -13.78 -11.16 19.32
CA LYS A 197 -13.29 -11.64 20.62
C LYS A 197 -13.89 -10.90 21.84
N ASP A 198 -14.89 -10.07 21.65
CA ASP A 198 -15.40 -9.12 22.65
C ASP A 198 -16.80 -9.54 23.22
N GLU A 199 -17.19 -10.81 23.04
CA GLU A 199 -18.44 -11.32 23.63
C GLU A 199 -18.16 -12.44 24.66
N GLU A 200 -17.21 -12.20 25.60
CA GLU A 200 -17.15 -12.93 26.87
C GLU A 200 -17.00 -11.99 28.07
#